data_7bee8be8145f75f3250e68c3b00fc3f7
#
_entry.id   7bee8be8145f75f3250e68c3b00fc3f7
#
_cell.length_a   1.000
_cell.length_b   1.000
_cell.length_c   1.000
_cell.angle_alpha   90.00
_cell.angle_beta   90.00
_cell.angle_gamma   90.00
#
_symmetry.space_group_name_H-M   'P 1'
#
loop_
_entity.id
_entity.type
_entity.pdbx_description
1 polymer ?
#
loop_
_entity_poly.entity_id
_entity_poly.type
_entity_poly.pdbx_seq_one_letter_code
_entity_poly.pdbx_strand_id
1 'polypeptide(L)'
;GDGDMDVFIGSRSVVGVYGVDPKQLFLENTGNGVFVDATERLAYDTKDAGMVTDALWLDIDEDGKADLITVSEWGAPLVYKNSGRRLSLKETSLNDKTGWWNTIAAVDIDNDGDMDLVLGNEGENLHYLPSEQRPMSMYINDFDNNGTIEQITTMHKNGKDYPLHQKKEITAQMSSLKKQNLKASDYANRYIDEIFSKESLQNAIKKSVKYAQSMIAVNDGKGSFSLKPLPYQTQLSCVCDIVATDINKDGLADLIMAGNNFEVKTQYS
;
A
#
# COMPACT_ATOMS: atom_id res chain seq x y z
N GLY A 1 -0.16 -15.23 -24.16
CA GLY A 1 -0.07 -16.46 -23.42
C GLY A 1 -0.07 -17.66 -24.33
N ASP A 2 0.47 -18.73 -23.86
CA ASP A 2 0.56 -20.04 -24.54
C ASP A 2 -0.69 -20.91 -24.28
N GLY A 3 -1.64 -20.40 -23.49
CA GLY A 3 -2.90 -21.06 -23.12
C GLY A 3 -2.89 -21.66 -21.72
N ASP A 4 -1.76 -21.64 -21.03
CA ASP A 4 -1.64 -22.06 -19.63
C ASP A 4 -1.81 -20.88 -18.66
N MET A 5 -2.24 -21.16 -17.43
CA MET A 5 -2.42 -20.12 -16.41
C MET A 5 -1.14 -19.93 -15.61
N ASP A 6 -0.60 -18.72 -15.66
CA ASP A 6 0.53 -18.28 -14.86
C ASP A 6 0.08 -17.76 -13.51
N VAL A 7 1.02 -17.63 -12.55
CA VAL A 7 0.72 -17.20 -11.17
C VAL A 7 1.62 -16.02 -10.79
N PHE A 8 1.00 -14.93 -10.36
CA PHE A 8 1.68 -13.86 -9.64
C PHE A 8 1.50 -14.07 -8.13
N ILE A 9 2.60 -13.96 -7.38
CA ILE A 9 2.62 -14.04 -5.92
C ILE A 9 3.11 -12.72 -5.38
N GLY A 10 2.17 -11.91 -4.86
CA GLY A 10 2.46 -10.69 -4.13
C GLY A 10 2.93 -11.03 -2.71
N SER A 11 3.96 -10.34 -2.26
CA SER A 11 4.50 -10.46 -0.90
C SER A 11 4.33 -9.16 -0.14
N ARG A 12 3.84 -9.23 1.10
CA ARG A 12 3.59 -8.06 1.95
C ARG A 12 4.80 -7.63 2.78
N SER A 13 5.64 -8.56 3.21
CA SER A 13 6.75 -8.23 4.11
C SER A 13 7.92 -9.20 3.97
N VAL A 14 9.10 -8.71 4.31
CA VAL A 14 10.29 -9.54 4.55
C VAL A 14 10.18 -10.15 5.96
N VAL A 15 10.51 -11.42 6.11
CA VAL A 15 10.45 -12.09 7.41
C VAL A 15 11.33 -11.37 8.44
N GLY A 16 10.72 -10.97 9.55
CA GLY A 16 11.40 -10.28 10.65
C GLY A 16 11.67 -8.79 10.44
N VAL A 17 11.35 -8.23 9.27
CA VAL A 17 11.56 -6.79 8.96
C VAL A 17 10.34 -6.21 8.26
N TYR A 18 9.60 -5.35 8.96
CA TYR A 18 8.48 -4.64 8.39
C TYR A 18 8.95 -3.36 7.67
N GLY A 19 8.28 -3.01 6.57
CA GLY A 19 8.53 -1.77 5.82
C GLY A 19 9.58 -1.88 4.71
N VAL A 20 10.39 -2.93 4.69
CA VAL A 20 11.27 -3.24 3.58
C VAL A 20 10.48 -3.99 2.50
N ASP A 21 10.64 -3.55 1.25
CA ASP A 21 9.92 -4.16 0.13
C ASP A 21 10.39 -5.59 -0.12
N PRO A 22 9.48 -6.57 -0.08
CA PRO A 22 9.80 -7.95 -0.36
C PRO A 22 9.92 -8.19 -1.87
N LYS A 23 10.51 -9.31 -2.24
CA LYS A 23 10.48 -9.78 -3.64
C LYS A 23 9.10 -10.30 -3.99
N GLN A 24 8.62 -9.90 -5.16
CA GLN A 24 7.45 -10.48 -5.80
C GLN A 24 7.89 -11.64 -6.69
N LEU A 25 7.00 -12.60 -6.95
CA LEU A 25 7.29 -13.73 -7.82
C LEU A 25 6.25 -13.81 -8.94
N PHE A 26 6.73 -14.02 -10.14
CA PHE A 26 5.93 -14.41 -11.29
C PHE A 26 6.34 -15.82 -11.73
N LEU A 27 5.41 -16.76 -11.62
CA LEU A 27 5.63 -18.16 -11.94
C LEU A 27 4.94 -18.49 -13.25
N GLU A 28 5.74 -18.81 -14.27
CA GLU A 28 5.25 -19.31 -15.54
C GLU A 28 4.88 -20.78 -15.44
N ASN A 29 3.69 -21.12 -15.88
CA ASN A 29 3.28 -22.51 -16.05
C ASN A 29 3.85 -23.04 -17.37
N THR A 30 4.73 -23.99 -17.31
CA THR A 30 5.35 -24.60 -18.52
C THR A 30 4.58 -25.81 -19.05
N GLY A 31 3.31 -25.96 -18.59
CA GLY A 31 2.45 -27.09 -18.88
C GLY A 31 2.51 -28.19 -17.82
N ASN A 32 1.47 -29.01 -17.76
CA ASN A 32 1.34 -30.12 -16.80
C ASN A 32 1.49 -29.75 -15.32
N GLY A 33 1.20 -28.48 -14.96
CA GLY A 33 1.28 -27.97 -13.56
C GLY A 33 2.72 -27.76 -13.07
N VAL A 34 3.68 -27.64 -13.98
CA VAL A 34 5.07 -27.32 -13.66
C VAL A 34 5.27 -25.81 -13.72
N PHE A 35 5.61 -25.17 -12.59
CA PHE A 35 5.85 -23.74 -12.48
C PHE A 35 7.34 -23.44 -12.38
N VAL A 36 7.80 -22.42 -13.09
CA VAL A 36 9.18 -21.93 -13.04
C VAL A 36 9.18 -20.42 -12.76
N ASP A 37 10.15 -19.95 -11.99
CA ASP A 37 10.33 -18.51 -11.74
C ASP A 37 10.72 -17.80 -13.04
N ALA A 38 9.85 -16.95 -13.52
CA ALA A 38 10.02 -16.14 -14.73
C ALA A 38 10.01 -14.62 -14.42
N THR A 39 10.11 -14.23 -13.14
CA THR A 39 10.03 -12.84 -12.68
C THR A 39 10.95 -11.92 -13.45
N GLU A 40 12.23 -12.25 -13.53
CA GLU A 40 13.24 -11.43 -14.23
C GLU A 40 12.97 -11.32 -15.75
N ARG A 41 12.37 -12.33 -16.33
CA ARG A 41 12.13 -12.40 -17.79
C ARG A 41 10.82 -11.75 -18.19
N LEU A 42 9.75 -12.01 -17.44
CA LEU A 42 8.37 -11.65 -17.81
C LEU A 42 7.78 -10.50 -17.00
N ALA A 43 8.25 -10.27 -15.77
CA ALA A 43 7.64 -9.35 -14.83
C ALA A 43 8.68 -8.53 -14.02
N TYR A 44 9.80 -8.15 -14.66
CA TYR A 44 10.92 -7.47 -13.99
C TYR A 44 10.48 -6.23 -13.21
N ASP A 45 9.56 -5.44 -13.76
CA ASP A 45 9.12 -4.18 -13.14
C ASP A 45 8.31 -4.41 -11.85
N THR A 46 7.80 -5.63 -11.60
CA THR A 46 7.07 -5.94 -10.38
C THR A 46 7.96 -5.98 -9.14
N LYS A 47 9.28 -5.99 -9.29
CA LYS A 47 10.23 -5.91 -8.18
C LYS A 47 10.01 -4.68 -7.28
N ASP A 48 9.49 -3.60 -7.86
CA ASP A 48 9.24 -2.32 -7.20
C ASP A 48 7.75 -2.15 -6.79
N ALA A 49 6.96 -3.23 -6.80
CA ALA A 49 5.54 -3.20 -6.42
C ALA A 49 5.30 -2.87 -4.94
N GLY A 50 6.33 -2.90 -4.12
CA GLY A 50 6.24 -2.58 -2.70
C GLY A 50 5.71 -3.74 -1.85
N MET A 51 5.04 -3.42 -0.76
CA MET A 51 4.44 -4.37 0.19
C MET A 51 3.05 -4.77 -0.30
N VAL A 52 2.99 -5.65 -1.32
CA VAL A 52 1.74 -6.04 -2.00
C VAL A 52 0.79 -6.73 -1.04
N THR A 53 -0.43 -6.22 -0.96
CA THR A 53 -1.52 -6.73 -0.13
C THR A 53 -2.55 -7.48 -0.96
N ASP A 54 -2.80 -7.01 -2.19
CA ASP A 54 -3.76 -7.63 -3.10
C ASP A 54 -3.39 -7.34 -4.56
N ALA A 55 -3.88 -8.18 -5.48
CA ALA A 55 -3.63 -8.04 -6.90
C ALA A 55 -4.75 -8.68 -7.72
N LEU A 56 -5.04 -8.11 -8.89
CA LEU A 56 -5.99 -8.69 -9.83
C LEU A 56 -5.46 -8.65 -11.27
N TRP A 57 -6.01 -9.55 -12.10
CA TRP A 57 -5.81 -9.57 -13.54
C TRP A 57 -7.03 -8.99 -14.23
N LEU A 58 -6.83 -7.97 -15.06
CA LEU A 58 -7.90 -7.27 -15.75
C LEU A 58 -7.37 -6.69 -17.06
N ASP A 59 -8.12 -6.83 -18.15
CA ASP A 59 -7.88 -6.07 -19.37
C ASP A 59 -8.37 -4.64 -19.15
N ILE A 60 -7.47 -3.75 -18.68
CA ILE A 60 -7.84 -2.41 -18.22
C ILE A 60 -7.92 -1.37 -19.34
N ASP A 61 -7.45 -1.69 -20.53
CA ASP A 61 -7.45 -0.79 -21.68
C ASP A 61 -8.04 -1.46 -22.95
N GLU A 62 -8.75 -2.57 -22.78
CA GLU A 62 -9.51 -3.31 -23.79
C GLU A 62 -8.68 -3.78 -25.00
N ASP A 63 -7.38 -4.08 -24.77
CA ASP A 63 -6.51 -4.58 -25.86
C ASP A 63 -6.58 -6.12 -26.05
N GLY A 64 -7.44 -6.78 -25.27
CA GLY A 64 -7.65 -8.24 -25.29
C GLY A 64 -6.64 -9.03 -24.47
N LYS A 65 -5.85 -8.36 -23.62
CA LYS A 65 -4.87 -9.01 -22.72
C LYS A 65 -5.08 -8.55 -21.29
N ALA A 66 -5.14 -9.50 -20.38
CA ALA A 66 -5.21 -9.16 -18.95
C ALA A 66 -3.91 -8.52 -18.49
N ASP A 67 -4.02 -7.32 -17.92
CA ASP A 67 -2.96 -6.59 -17.23
C ASP A 67 -2.93 -6.99 -15.76
N LEU A 68 -1.80 -6.82 -15.08
CA LEU A 68 -1.68 -7.02 -13.65
C LEU A 68 -1.84 -5.68 -12.93
N ILE A 69 -2.76 -5.62 -11.96
CA ILE A 69 -2.94 -4.47 -11.10
C ILE A 69 -2.64 -4.90 -9.66
N THR A 70 -1.80 -4.14 -8.96
CA THR A 70 -1.42 -4.43 -7.57
C THR A 70 -1.75 -3.25 -6.68
N VAL A 71 -2.09 -3.53 -5.43
CA VAL A 71 -2.18 -2.55 -4.35
C VAL A 71 -1.23 -2.93 -3.23
N SER A 72 -0.71 -1.93 -2.52
CA SER A 72 0.35 -2.13 -1.53
C SER A 72 0.12 -1.31 -0.27
N GLU A 73 0.48 -1.88 0.85
CA GLU A 73 0.60 -1.15 2.10
C GLU A 73 1.83 -0.23 2.05
N TRP A 74 1.71 1.03 2.46
CA TRP A 74 2.74 2.06 2.31
C TRP A 74 3.19 2.29 0.85
N GLY A 75 2.33 2.00 -0.11
CA GLY A 75 2.58 2.11 -1.54
C GLY A 75 1.40 2.68 -2.30
N ALA A 76 1.49 2.68 -3.61
CA ALA A 76 0.45 3.13 -4.53
C ALA A 76 -0.19 1.95 -5.27
N PRO A 77 -1.41 2.08 -5.80
CA PRO A 77 -1.92 1.16 -6.80
C PRO A 77 -1.08 1.27 -8.07
N LEU A 78 -0.60 0.14 -8.60
CA LEU A 78 0.26 0.08 -9.78
C LEU A 78 -0.37 -0.80 -10.85
N VAL A 79 -0.28 -0.35 -12.10
CA VAL A 79 -0.75 -1.08 -13.29
C VAL A 79 0.45 -1.57 -14.09
N TYR A 80 0.52 -2.86 -14.36
CA TYR A 80 1.54 -3.46 -15.20
C TYR A 80 0.90 -3.96 -16.48
N LYS A 81 1.17 -3.25 -17.58
CA LYS A 81 0.64 -3.55 -18.90
C LYS A 81 1.21 -4.84 -19.43
N ASN A 82 0.33 -5.73 -19.88
CA ASN A 82 0.69 -6.98 -20.55
C ASN A 82 0.85 -6.78 -22.06
N SER A 83 2.07 -6.83 -22.55
CA SER A 83 2.35 -6.77 -23.99
C SER A 83 2.13 -8.10 -24.73
N GLY A 84 1.72 -9.17 -24.02
CA GLY A 84 1.70 -10.54 -24.51
C GLY A 84 3.09 -11.22 -24.50
N ARG A 85 4.13 -10.48 -24.10
CA ARG A 85 5.51 -10.99 -23.94
C ARG A 85 6.07 -10.75 -22.55
N ARG A 86 5.66 -9.68 -21.91
CA ARG A 86 6.07 -9.31 -20.56
C ARG A 86 5.11 -8.29 -19.97
N LEU A 87 5.11 -8.20 -18.66
CA LEU A 87 4.51 -7.12 -17.88
C LEU A 87 5.50 -5.95 -17.80
N SER A 88 4.99 -4.74 -17.96
CA SER A 88 5.78 -3.50 -17.81
C SER A 88 4.97 -2.47 -17.05
N LEU A 89 5.59 -1.77 -16.11
CA LEU A 89 4.92 -0.71 -15.35
C LEU A 89 4.38 0.36 -16.31
N LYS A 90 3.08 0.65 -16.17
CA LYS A 90 2.39 1.74 -16.89
C LYS A 90 2.28 2.93 -15.94
N GLU A 91 2.77 4.08 -16.37
CA GLU A 91 2.55 5.33 -15.63
C GLU A 91 1.08 5.74 -15.72
N THR A 92 0.46 5.91 -14.57
CA THR A 92 -0.93 6.31 -14.41
C THR A 92 -1.07 7.40 -13.36
N SER A 93 -2.26 8.01 -13.25
CA SER A 93 -2.58 8.96 -12.18
C SER A 93 -2.61 8.34 -10.77
N LEU A 94 -2.50 7.00 -10.68
CA LEU A 94 -2.49 6.28 -9.40
C LEU A 94 -1.08 6.18 -8.78
N ASN A 95 -0.01 6.31 -9.56
CA ASN A 95 1.36 6.03 -9.12
C ASN A 95 1.85 6.89 -7.95
N ASP A 96 1.25 8.05 -7.71
CA ASP A 96 1.57 8.93 -6.57
C ASP A 96 0.56 8.85 -5.41
N LYS A 97 -0.47 7.99 -5.52
CA LYS A 97 -1.57 7.84 -4.55
C LYS A 97 -1.21 6.82 -3.46
N THR A 98 -0.17 7.13 -2.69
CA THR A 98 0.31 6.23 -1.64
C THR A 98 -0.66 6.15 -0.47
N GLY A 99 -0.99 4.93 -0.04
CA GLY A 99 -1.96 4.62 1.01
C GLY A 99 -1.59 3.36 1.80
N TRP A 100 -2.49 2.95 2.67
CA TRP A 100 -2.49 1.62 3.28
C TRP A 100 -3.53 0.77 2.56
N TRP A 101 -3.31 0.57 1.26
CA TRP A 101 -4.25 -0.18 0.43
C TRP A 101 -4.27 -1.65 0.84
N ASN A 102 -5.45 -2.17 1.17
CA ASN A 102 -5.63 -3.53 1.67
C ASN A 102 -6.13 -4.48 0.60
N THR A 103 -7.04 -4.02 -0.27
CA THR A 103 -7.72 -4.85 -1.28
C THR A 103 -8.11 -4.04 -2.49
N ILE A 104 -8.37 -4.73 -3.60
CA ILE A 104 -8.80 -4.17 -4.88
C ILE A 104 -9.87 -5.05 -5.51
N ALA A 105 -10.90 -4.43 -6.06
CA ALA A 105 -11.90 -5.10 -6.89
C ALA A 105 -12.12 -4.32 -8.19
N ALA A 106 -12.56 -5.01 -9.24
CA ALA A 106 -12.92 -4.41 -10.51
C ALA A 106 -14.43 -4.45 -10.71
N VAL A 107 -15.00 -3.36 -11.21
CA VAL A 107 -16.43 -3.22 -11.49
C VAL A 107 -16.66 -2.04 -12.41
N ASP A 108 -17.56 -2.15 -13.37
CA ASP A 108 -18.10 -1.01 -14.12
C ASP A 108 -19.10 -0.28 -13.21
N ILE A 109 -18.64 0.81 -12.54
CA ILE A 109 -19.44 1.48 -11.49
C ILE A 109 -20.34 2.57 -12.05
N ASP A 110 -20.04 3.11 -13.22
CA ASP A 110 -20.81 4.18 -13.85
C ASP A 110 -21.54 3.74 -15.15
N ASN A 111 -21.45 2.44 -15.48
CA ASN A 111 -22.08 1.79 -16.63
C ASN A 111 -21.69 2.40 -17.98
N ASP A 112 -20.42 2.78 -18.12
CA ASP A 112 -19.88 3.26 -19.39
C ASP A 112 -19.26 2.14 -20.25
N GLY A 113 -19.17 0.93 -19.69
CA GLY A 113 -18.64 -0.28 -20.31
C GLY A 113 -17.21 -0.58 -19.93
N ASP A 114 -16.47 0.36 -19.34
CA ASP A 114 -15.11 0.20 -18.89
C ASP A 114 -15.06 -0.31 -17.45
N MET A 115 -14.04 -1.10 -17.12
CA MET A 115 -13.88 -1.59 -15.75
C MET A 115 -13.14 -0.56 -14.89
N ASP A 116 -13.77 -0.17 -13.79
CA ASP A 116 -13.20 0.67 -12.75
C ASP A 116 -12.56 -0.14 -11.63
N LEU A 117 -11.79 0.54 -10.77
CA LEU A 117 -11.18 -0.09 -9.61
C LEU A 117 -11.79 0.45 -8.31
N VAL A 118 -12.17 -0.46 -7.42
CA VAL A 118 -12.56 -0.13 -6.05
C VAL A 118 -11.41 -0.50 -5.12
N LEU A 119 -10.88 0.49 -4.41
CA LEU A 119 -9.67 0.40 -3.62
C LEU A 119 -10.01 0.49 -2.14
N GLY A 120 -9.81 -0.59 -1.39
CA GLY A 120 -9.99 -0.66 0.06
C GLY A 120 -8.77 -0.14 0.81
N ASN A 121 -9.00 0.71 1.82
CA ASN A 121 -7.96 1.34 2.65
C ASN A 121 -8.36 1.31 4.13
N GLU A 122 -7.57 1.92 5.01
CA GLU A 122 -7.81 1.97 6.46
C GLU A 122 -9.02 2.83 6.89
N GLY A 123 -9.50 3.73 6.01
CA GLY A 123 -10.59 4.64 6.31
C GLY A 123 -10.15 5.88 7.08
N GLU A 124 -11.13 6.66 7.55
CA GLU A 124 -10.89 7.95 8.19
C GLU A 124 -11.07 7.93 9.72
N ASN A 125 -11.47 6.82 10.30
CA ASN A 125 -11.60 6.67 11.75
C ASN A 125 -10.24 6.38 12.41
N LEU A 126 -9.26 7.24 12.12
CA LEU A 126 -7.88 7.15 12.58
C LEU A 126 -7.55 8.33 13.48
N HIS A 127 -6.67 8.09 14.47
CA HIS A 127 -6.18 9.17 15.35
C HIS A 127 -5.39 10.25 14.58
N TYR A 128 -4.69 9.86 13.52
CA TYR A 128 -3.96 10.74 12.61
C TYR A 128 -4.38 10.46 11.18
N LEU A 129 -4.91 11.48 10.49
CA LEU A 129 -5.31 11.39 9.10
C LEU A 129 -4.20 11.94 8.19
N PRO A 130 -3.62 11.11 7.32
CA PRO A 130 -2.68 11.56 6.31
C PRO A 130 -3.40 12.40 5.24
N SER A 131 -2.65 13.29 4.61
CA SER A 131 -3.06 14.01 3.41
C SER A 131 -1.84 14.35 2.56
N GLU A 132 -2.03 14.85 1.36
CA GLU A 132 -0.92 15.30 0.50
C GLU A 132 -0.05 16.36 1.19
N GLN A 133 -0.66 17.28 1.95
CA GLN A 133 0.05 18.35 2.67
C GLN A 133 0.60 17.89 4.03
N ARG A 134 0.07 16.80 4.57
CA ARG A 134 0.44 16.24 5.87
C ARG A 134 0.56 14.73 5.78
N PRO A 135 1.53 14.20 5.02
CA PRO A 135 1.71 12.76 4.90
C PRO A 135 2.12 12.16 6.25
N MET A 136 1.78 10.90 6.42
CA MET A 136 2.45 10.06 7.41
C MET A 136 3.65 9.40 6.74
N SER A 137 4.76 9.29 7.47
CA SER A 137 5.98 8.65 6.96
C SER A 137 6.46 7.56 7.89
N MET A 138 7.15 6.57 7.33
CA MET A 138 7.86 5.55 8.07
C MET A 138 9.32 5.58 7.63
N TYR A 139 10.23 5.75 8.62
CA TYR A 139 11.66 5.67 8.43
C TYR A 139 12.15 4.32 8.93
N ILE A 140 12.93 3.63 8.11
CA ILE A 140 13.36 2.24 8.34
C ILE A 140 14.87 2.18 8.22
N ASN A 141 15.55 1.88 9.32
CA ASN A 141 17.02 1.76 9.38
C ASN A 141 17.42 1.05 10.67
N ASP A 142 18.68 0.61 10.76
CA ASP A 142 19.36 0.32 12.02
C ASP A 142 19.87 1.66 12.59
N PHE A 143 19.03 2.30 13.42
CA PHE A 143 19.29 3.65 13.92
C PHE A 143 20.33 3.71 15.04
N ASP A 144 20.57 2.63 15.74
CA ASP A 144 21.54 2.57 16.85
C ASP A 144 22.72 1.63 16.60
N ASN A 145 22.83 1.11 15.35
CA ASN A 145 23.89 0.23 14.87
C ASN A 145 24.04 -1.05 15.71
N ASN A 146 22.90 -1.63 16.13
CA ASN A 146 22.86 -2.87 16.89
C ASN A 146 22.63 -4.10 16.02
N GLY A 147 22.46 -3.96 14.72
CA GLY A 147 22.17 -5.00 13.74
C GLY A 147 20.69 -5.33 13.61
N THR A 148 19.80 -4.60 14.29
CA THR A 148 18.36 -4.73 14.21
C THR A 148 17.80 -3.51 13.45
N ILE A 149 16.81 -3.75 12.59
CA ILE A 149 16.16 -2.66 11.85
C ILE A 149 14.95 -2.17 12.63
N GLU A 150 14.92 -0.87 12.91
CA GLU A 150 13.78 -0.20 13.53
C GLU A 150 12.91 0.51 12.50
N GLN A 151 11.63 0.67 12.83
CA GLN A 151 10.64 1.41 12.06
C GLN A 151 10.10 2.57 12.89
N ILE A 152 10.32 3.80 12.42
CA ILE A 152 9.86 5.01 13.09
C ILE A 152 8.77 5.66 12.26
N THR A 153 7.52 5.46 12.67
CA THR A 153 6.37 6.13 12.06
C THR A 153 6.25 7.55 12.58
N THR A 154 6.04 8.49 11.65
CA THR A 154 5.94 9.92 11.95
C THR A 154 4.70 10.52 11.29
N MET A 155 4.22 11.63 11.86
CA MET A 155 3.25 12.52 11.24
C MET A 155 3.94 13.83 10.84
N HIS A 156 3.57 14.36 9.67
CA HIS A 156 4.04 15.66 9.21
C HIS A 156 3.20 16.79 9.81
N LYS A 157 3.85 17.74 10.51
CA LYS A 157 3.19 18.92 11.09
C LYS A 157 4.15 20.12 11.07
N ASN A 158 3.69 21.26 10.58
CA ASN A 158 4.46 22.52 10.54
C ASN A 158 5.84 22.36 9.88
N GLY A 159 5.91 21.61 8.76
CA GLY A 159 7.16 21.39 8.02
C GLY A 159 8.14 20.40 8.68
N LYS A 160 7.73 19.65 9.69
CA LYS A 160 8.56 18.70 10.43
C LYS A 160 7.85 17.37 10.65
N ASP A 161 8.63 16.30 10.78
CA ASP A 161 8.12 14.94 11.02
C ASP A 161 8.28 14.60 12.51
N TYR A 162 7.14 14.35 13.19
CA TYR A 162 7.08 14.03 14.62
C TYR A 162 6.80 12.53 14.79
N PRO A 163 7.63 11.79 15.59
CA PRO A 163 7.37 10.39 15.87
C PRO A 163 6.02 10.17 16.57
N LEU A 164 5.28 9.14 16.12
CA LEU A 164 4.05 8.69 16.76
C LEU A 164 4.29 7.79 17.97
N HIS A 165 5.46 7.17 18.02
CA HIS A 165 5.85 6.29 19.12
C HIS A 165 6.00 7.05 20.42
N GLN A 166 5.44 6.49 21.49
CA GLN A 166 5.70 7.02 22.84
C GLN A 166 7.18 6.81 23.20
N LYS A 167 7.72 7.68 24.08
CA LYS A 167 9.09 7.55 24.58
C LYS A 167 9.40 6.13 25.07
N LYS A 168 8.45 5.49 25.79
CA LYS A 168 8.63 4.13 26.31
C LYS A 168 8.82 3.11 25.19
N GLU A 169 8.08 3.25 24.10
CA GLU A 169 8.13 2.36 22.95
C GLU A 169 9.45 2.49 22.19
N ILE A 170 9.85 3.72 21.86
CA ILE A 170 11.08 3.97 21.13
C ILE A 170 12.34 3.61 21.95
N THR A 171 12.31 3.85 23.27
CA THR A 171 13.43 3.48 24.14
C THR A 171 13.47 1.98 24.51
N ALA A 172 12.40 1.27 24.30
CA ALA A 172 12.39 -0.19 24.41
C ALA A 172 13.11 -0.84 23.21
N GLN A 173 12.93 -0.27 22.02
CA GLN A 173 13.63 -0.70 20.81
C GLN A 173 15.10 -0.25 20.83
N MET A 174 15.35 1.00 21.18
CA MET A 174 16.69 1.62 21.15
C MET A 174 17.08 2.14 22.54
N SER A 175 17.79 1.33 23.29
CA SER A 175 18.21 1.69 24.67
C SER A 175 19.16 2.89 24.73
N SER A 176 19.90 3.18 23.67
CA SER A 176 20.76 4.36 23.51
C SER A 176 20.02 5.68 23.69
N LEU A 177 18.74 5.73 23.29
CA LEU A 177 17.89 6.93 23.39
C LEU A 177 17.45 7.25 24.84
N LYS A 178 17.57 6.31 25.79
CA LYS A 178 17.22 6.57 27.19
C LYS A 178 17.98 7.74 27.80
N LYS A 179 19.28 7.84 27.51
CA LYS A 179 20.16 8.89 28.03
C LYS A 179 19.90 10.26 27.41
N GLN A 180 19.49 10.29 26.16
CA GLN A 180 19.27 11.53 25.40
C GLN A 180 17.91 12.19 25.73
N ASN A 181 16.95 11.40 26.19
CA ASN A 181 15.55 11.81 26.39
C ASN A 181 15.10 11.48 27.81
N LEU A 182 15.64 12.22 28.82
CA LEU A 182 15.40 11.92 30.23
C LEU A 182 13.94 12.12 30.65
N LYS A 183 13.27 13.14 30.13
CA LYS A 183 11.87 13.42 30.45
C LYS A 183 10.95 13.09 29.25
N ALA A 184 9.75 12.58 29.52
CA ALA A 184 8.76 12.32 28.49
C ALA A 184 8.27 13.61 27.81
N SER A 185 8.16 14.71 28.56
CA SER A 185 7.81 16.04 28.05
C SER A 185 8.79 16.56 27.02
N ASP A 186 10.09 16.30 27.23
CA ASP A 186 11.14 16.75 26.32
C ASP A 186 11.10 15.96 25.00
N TYR A 187 10.81 14.65 25.09
CA TYR A 187 10.62 13.80 23.92
C TYR A 187 9.38 14.16 23.09
N ALA A 188 8.26 14.44 23.76
CA ALA A 188 6.97 14.69 23.10
C ALA A 188 6.96 15.90 22.15
N ASN A 189 7.92 16.81 22.30
CA ASN A 189 8.06 18.00 21.46
C ASN A 189 9.18 17.87 20.39
N ARG A 190 9.89 16.74 20.35
CA ARG A 190 10.98 16.55 19.40
C ARG A 190 10.48 16.01 18.08
N TYR A 191 11.04 16.52 17.00
CA TYR A 191 10.89 15.97 15.67
C TYR A 191 12.06 15.04 15.34
N ILE A 192 11.93 14.27 14.28
CA ILE A 192 12.82 13.14 14.00
C ILE A 192 14.31 13.56 13.83
N ASP A 193 14.57 14.75 13.25
CA ASP A 193 15.92 15.28 13.05
C ASP A 193 16.63 15.71 14.37
N GLU A 194 15.87 15.83 15.47
CA GLU A 194 16.42 16.11 16.80
C GLU A 194 16.71 14.83 17.60
N ILE A 195 16.19 13.68 17.12
CA ILE A 195 16.34 12.38 17.77
C ILE A 195 17.44 11.57 17.12
N PHE A 196 17.49 11.59 15.78
CA PHE A 196 18.43 10.82 14.98
C PHE A 196 19.40 11.72 14.21
N SER A 197 20.57 11.18 13.88
CA SER A 197 21.55 11.91 13.08
C SER A 197 21.06 12.10 11.65
N LYS A 198 21.53 13.18 11.01
CA LYS A 198 21.24 13.46 9.60
C LYS A 198 21.67 12.31 8.68
N GLU A 199 22.82 11.70 8.96
CA GLU A 199 23.35 10.57 8.21
C GLU A 199 22.44 9.34 8.32
N SER A 200 22.01 9.00 9.54
CA SER A 200 21.09 7.90 9.82
C SER A 200 19.75 8.06 9.09
N LEU A 201 19.21 9.29 9.06
CA LEU A 201 17.98 9.60 8.36
C LEU A 201 18.13 9.60 6.83
N GLN A 202 19.27 10.03 6.30
CA GLN A 202 19.55 9.98 4.86
C GLN A 202 19.72 8.56 4.33
N ASN A 203 20.25 7.65 5.16
CA ASN A 203 20.43 6.24 4.84
C ASN A 203 19.16 5.41 5.07
N ALA A 204 18.14 5.96 5.74
CA ALA A 204 16.90 5.28 6.00
C ALA A 204 16.05 5.12 4.72
N ILE A 205 15.41 3.98 4.57
CA ILE A 205 14.30 3.83 3.63
C ILE A 205 13.15 4.69 4.18
N LYS A 206 12.63 5.59 3.36
CA LYS A 206 11.47 6.40 3.73
C LYS A 206 10.27 6.03 2.87
N LYS A 207 9.18 5.60 3.53
CA LYS A 207 7.87 5.42 2.91
C LYS A 207 6.92 6.52 3.40
N SER A 208 5.94 6.87 2.57
CA SER A 208 4.95 7.90 2.91
C SER A 208 3.56 7.48 2.48
N VAL A 209 2.56 7.83 3.30
CA VAL A 209 1.13 7.64 3.02
C VAL A 209 0.46 9.00 2.98
N LYS A 210 -0.32 9.22 1.94
CA LYS A 210 -1.08 10.45 1.67
C LYS A 210 -2.59 10.22 1.75
N TYR A 211 -3.04 8.97 1.55
CA TYR A 211 -4.44 8.58 1.48
C TYR A 211 -4.76 7.48 2.49
N ALA A 212 -5.80 7.70 3.29
CA ALA A 212 -6.38 6.69 4.17
C ALA A 212 -7.79 6.27 3.72
N GLN A 213 -8.44 7.09 2.89
CA GLN A 213 -9.79 6.82 2.39
C GLN A 213 -9.81 5.62 1.45
N SER A 214 -10.85 4.79 1.56
CA SER A 214 -11.23 3.84 0.52
C SER A 214 -11.83 4.61 -0.66
N MET A 215 -11.47 4.26 -1.88
CA MET A 215 -11.75 5.06 -3.08
C MET A 215 -12.24 4.22 -4.25
N ILE A 216 -12.90 4.89 -5.19
CA ILE A 216 -13.13 4.41 -6.55
C ILE A 216 -12.13 5.14 -7.45
N ALA A 217 -11.42 4.40 -8.29
CA ALA A 217 -10.62 4.92 -9.38
C ALA A 217 -11.39 4.66 -10.68
N VAL A 218 -12.09 5.69 -11.15
CA VAL A 218 -12.88 5.63 -12.39
C VAL A 218 -11.93 5.66 -13.57
N ASN A 219 -12.02 4.65 -14.42
CA ASN A 219 -11.24 4.48 -15.65
C ASN A 219 -11.82 5.35 -16.78
N ASP A 220 -11.02 5.72 -17.75
CA ASP A 220 -11.43 6.40 -18.98
C ASP A 220 -11.42 5.45 -20.20
N GLY A 221 -11.38 4.14 -19.98
CA GLY A 221 -11.26 3.11 -21.00
C GLY A 221 -9.88 3.01 -21.64
N LYS A 222 -8.90 3.81 -21.17
CA LYS A 222 -7.51 3.81 -21.66
C LYS A 222 -6.50 3.60 -20.55
N GLY A 223 -7.02 3.29 -19.35
CA GLY A 223 -6.22 3.10 -18.15
C GLY A 223 -5.67 4.38 -17.57
N SER A 224 -6.40 5.50 -17.71
CA SER A 224 -6.23 6.71 -16.92
C SER A 224 -7.37 6.80 -15.92
N PHE A 225 -7.07 7.22 -14.68
CA PHE A 225 -8.01 7.13 -13.58
C PHE A 225 -8.32 8.47 -12.94
N SER A 226 -9.58 8.68 -12.57
CA SER A 226 -10.00 9.74 -11.67
C SER A 226 -10.44 9.16 -10.33
N LEU A 227 -9.84 9.64 -9.23
CA LEU A 227 -10.14 9.15 -7.88
C LEU A 227 -11.34 9.86 -7.28
N LYS A 228 -12.27 9.08 -6.71
CA LYS A 228 -13.42 9.56 -5.95
C LYS A 228 -13.48 8.80 -4.61
N PRO A 229 -13.64 9.46 -3.46
CA PRO A 229 -13.82 8.75 -2.20
C PRO A 229 -15.14 7.99 -2.20
N LEU A 230 -15.12 6.81 -1.61
CA LEU A 230 -16.34 6.07 -1.28
C LEU A 230 -17.17 6.82 -0.21
N PRO A 231 -18.47 6.51 -0.05
CA PRO A 231 -19.32 7.15 0.95
C PRO A 231 -18.73 7.09 2.35
N TYR A 232 -19.03 8.12 3.18
CA TYR A 232 -18.47 8.25 4.53
C TYR A 232 -18.63 7.00 5.40
N GLN A 233 -19.74 6.28 5.25
CA GLN A 233 -20.01 5.06 6.03
C GLN A 233 -18.95 3.98 5.84
N THR A 234 -18.34 3.91 4.65
CA THR A 234 -17.28 2.96 4.33
C THR A 234 -15.91 3.40 4.88
N GLN A 235 -15.80 4.66 5.33
CA GLN A 235 -14.57 5.22 5.90
C GLN A 235 -14.46 5.02 7.42
N LEU A 236 -15.48 4.41 8.05
CA LEU A 236 -15.51 4.22 9.51
C LEU A 236 -14.63 3.08 10.01
N SER A 237 -14.18 2.20 9.11
CA SER A 237 -13.27 1.08 9.39
C SER A 237 -12.41 0.79 8.18
N CYS A 238 -11.34 0.00 8.37
CA CYS A 238 -10.60 -0.55 7.25
C CYS A 238 -11.51 -1.39 6.34
N VAL A 239 -11.21 -1.38 5.05
CA VAL A 239 -11.84 -2.26 4.06
C VAL A 239 -10.78 -3.26 3.62
N CYS A 240 -10.99 -4.54 3.96
CA CYS A 240 -10.04 -5.62 3.74
C CYS A 240 -10.47 -6.59 2.64
N ASP A 241 -11.73 -6.51 2.22
CA ASP A 241 -12.28 -7.33 1.13
C ASP A 241 -13.46 -6.62 0.49
N ILE A 242 -13.63 -6.78 -0.83
CA ILE A 242 -14.66 -6.14 -1.63
C ILE A 242 -15.22 -7.15 -2.64
N VAL A 243 -16.54 -7.28 -2.66
CA VAL A 243 -17.26 -8.04 -3.68
C VAL A 243 -18.25 -7.12 -4.39
N ALA A 244 -18.13 -7.04 -5.71
CA ALA A 244 -19.09 -6.33 -6.55
C ALA A 244 -20.11 -7.32 -7.14
N THR A 245 -21.40 -7.05 -6.96
CA THR A 245 -22.48 -7.88 -7.47
C THR A 245 -23.80 -7.11 -7.50
N ASP A 246 -24.68 -7.41 -8.44
CA ASP A 246 -26.04 -6.85 -8.47
C ASP A 246 -26.96 -7.69 -7.56
N ILE A 247 -27.15 -7.23 -6.31
CA ILE A 247 -27.93 -7.93 -5.29
C ILE A 247 -29.44 -7.81 -5.54
N ASN A 248 -29.88 -6.63 -5.94
CA ASN A 248 -31.30 -6.27 -6.06
C ASN A 248 -31.85 -6.50 -7.48
N LYS A 249 -30.99 -6.82 -8.45
CA LYS A 249 -31.29 -7.08 -9.88
C LYS A 249 -31.83 -5.84 -10.61
N ASP A 250 -31.27 -4.67 -10.28
CA ASP A 250 -31.61 -3.42 -10.98
C ASP A 250 -30.68 -3.11 -12.17
N GLY A 251 -29.69 -3.95 -12.39
CA GLY A 251 -28.69 -3.81 -13.45
C GLY A 251 -27.49 -2.95 -13.07
N LEU A 252 -27.42 -2.48 -11.81
CA LEU A 252 -26.28 -1.76 -11.27
C LEU A 252 -25.50 -2.65 -10.30
N ALA A 253 -24.19 -2.44 -10.24
CA ALA A 253 -23.36 -3.17 -9.30
C ALA A 253 -23.49 -2.59 -7.88
N ASP A 254 -23.82 -3.45 -6.92
CA ASP A 254 -23.74 -3.19 -5.49
C ASP A 254 -22.36 -3.61 -4.96
N LEU A 255 -21.87 -2.93 -3.92
CA LEU A 255 -20.61 -3.26 -3.28
C LEU A 255 -20.84 -3.85 -1.88
N ILE A 256 -20.38 -5.08 -1.66
CA ILE A 256 -20.28 -5.67 -0.32
C ILE A 256 -18.86 -5.48 0.14
N MET A 257 -18.67 -4.84 1.29
CA MET A 257 -17.36 -4.59 1.86
C MET A 257 -17.24 -5.19 3.24
N ALA A 258 -16.11 -5.80 3.52
CA ALA A 258 -15.78 -6.35 4.83
C ALA A 258 -14.42 -5.84 5.31
N GLY A 259 -14.32 -5.60 6.61
CA GLY A 259 -13.07 -5.23 7.23
C GLY A 259 -13.24 -4.93 8.71
N ASN A 260 -12.21 -5.23 9.47
CA ASN A 260 -12.12 -4.90 10.88
C ASN A 260 -10.66 -4.89 11.32
N ASN A 261 -10.30 -3.96 12.18
CA ASN A 261 -8.99 -3.91 12.79
C ASN A 261 -9.11 -4.31 14.28
N PHE A 262 -8.59 -5.50 14.63
CA PHE A 262 -8.69 -6.05 15.99
C PHE A 262 -7.55 -5.63 16.92
N GLU A 263 -6.46 -5.08 16.39
CA GLU A 263 -5.24 -4.77 17.14
C GLU A 263 -5.07 -3.27 17.41
N VAL A 264 -6.15 -2.52 17.45
CA VAL A 264 -6.08 -1.09 17.78
C VAL A 264 -5.63 -0.94 19.23
N LYS A 265 -4.49 -0.28 19.44
CA LYS A 265 -4.04 0.05 20.80
C LYS A 265 -5.10 0.92 21.45
N THR A 266 -5.51 0.59 22.69
CA THR A 266 -6.56 1.29 23.45
C THR A 266 -6.33 2.79 23.60
N GLN A 267 -5.10 3.24 23.46
CA GLN A 267 -4.75 4.68 23.48
C GLN A 267 -5.07 5.41 22.17
N TYR A 268 -5.46 4.69 21.13
CA TYR A 268 -5.80 5.20 19.79
C TYR A 268 -7.23 4.81 19.35
N SER A 269 -7.98 4.11 20.24
CA SER A 269 -9.37 3.71 19.99
C SER A 269 -10.36 4.77 20.49
#